data_0581faea0d7a580af4d05361cd4158bf
#
_entry.id   0581faea0d7a580af4d05361cd4158bf
#
_cell.length_a   1.000
_cell.length_b   1.000
_cell.length_c   1.000
_cell.angle_alpha   90.00
_cell.angle_beta   90.00
_cell.angle_gamma   90.00
#
_symmetry.space_group_name_H-M   'P 1'
#
loop_
_entity.id
_entity.type
_entity.pdbx_description
1 polymer ?
#
loop_
_entity_poly.entity_id
_entity_poly.type
_entity_poly.pdbx_seq_one_letter_code
_entity_poly.pdbx_strand_id
1 'polypeptide(L)'
;MSHIALLWRSTRVASGAPISTSTLARHMSTASSRKVLVDASKVAVYPDEHGGAGAFAAVEIKEGEVVESGIVRVLTNVDGNENPYVFTWSDDVPNTRWATGSGASTFYNTAEEAVANTHMERDFVNNSFVITATKDIKAGDELLHVYKSKGWRKCFQDL
;
A
#
# COMPACT_ATOMS: atom_id res chain seq x y z
N MET A 1 -11.60 53.35 41.35
CA MET A 1 -11.16 54.01 40.10
C MET A 1 -9.64 54.03 40.10
N SER A 2 -9.02 53.13 39.42
CA SER A 2 -7.56 53.12 39.26
C SER A 2 -7.24 52.55 37.85
N HIS A 3 -6.72 53.44 37.04
CA HIS A 3 -6.26 53.12 35.69
C HIS A 3 -4.88 52.47 35.78
N ILE A 4 -4.72 51.24 35.26
CA ILE A 4 -3.44 50.59 35.03
C ILE A 4 -3.11 50.75 33.53
N ALA A 5 -2.11 51.56 33.24
CA ALA A 5 -1.54 51.73 31.93
C ALA A 5 -0.60 50.57 31.62
N LEU A 6 -0.89 49.79 30.58
CA LEU A 6 -0.04 48.69 30.08
C LEU A 6 1.00 49.27 29.14
N LEU A 7 2.27 49.26 29.56
CA LEU A 7 3.43 49.62 28.72
C LEU A 7 3.73 48.49 27.73
N TRP A 8 3.50 48.75 26.44
CA TRP A 8 3.92 47.89 25.35
C TRP A 8 5.43 48.08 25.09
N ARG A 9 6.23 47.09 25.47
CA ARG A 9 7.66 47.01 25.06
C ARG A 9 7.74 46.40 23.69
N SER A 10 8.15 47.22 22.70
CA SER A 10 8.53 46.77 21.36
C SER A 10 9.82 45.96 21.42
N THR A 11 9.76 44.67 21.24
CA THR A 11 10.93 43.80 20.98
C THR A 11 11.32 43.92 19.55
N ARG A 12 12.54 44.42 19.27
CA ARG A 12 13.15 44.43 17.94
C ARG A 12 13.34 43.00 17.47
N VAL A 13 12.73 42.67 16.33
CA VAL A 13 12.98 41.43 15.59
C VAL A 13 14.40 41.53 15.03
N ALA A 14 15.26 40.59 15.43
CA ALA A 14 16.58 40.43 14.84
C ALA A 14 16.39 39.99 13.38
N SER A 15 17.05 40.74 12.46
CA SER A 15 17.09 40.41 11.04
C SER A 15 17.76 39.04 10.85
N GLY A 16 16.97 38.01 10.51
CA GLY A 16 17.48 36.70 10.14
C GLY A 16 18.32 36.82 8.85
N ALA A 17 19.52 36.30 8.89
CA ALA A 17 20.37 36.16 7.71
C ALA A 17 19.64 35.32 6.66
N PRO A 18 19.80 35.63 5.35
CA PRO A 18 19.13 34.87 4.29
C PRO A 18 19.67 33.42 4.30
N ILE A 19 18.75 32.46 4.45
CA ILE A 19 19.09 31.04 4.31
C ILE A 19 19.53 30.81 2.87
N SER A 20 20.79 30.40 2.70
CA SER A 20 21.38 30.16 1.40
C SER A 20 20.58 29.13 0.62
N THR A 21 20.06 29.48 -0.56
CA THR A 21 19.31 28.63 -1.48
C THR A 21 20.11 27.38 -1.92
N SER A 22 21.44 27.37 -1.73
CA SER A 22 22.31 26.23 -2.03
C SER A 22 22.10 25.01 -1.09
N THR A 23 21.63 25.23 0.15
CA THR A 23 21.42 24.14 1.12
C THR A 23 20.12 23.37 0.84
N LEU A 24 19.09 24.06 0.37
CA LEU A 24 17.81 23.43 -0.03
C LEU A 24 17.97 22.58 -1.31
N ALA A 25 18.75 23.07 -2.30
CA ALA A 25 19.01 22.33 -3.53
C ALA A 25 19.81 21.03 -3.29
N ARG A 26 20.73 21.01 -2.31
CA ARG A 26 21.48 19.79 -1.94
C ARG A 26 20.62 18.72 -1.29
N HIS A 27 19.61 19.09 -0.51
CA HIS A 27 18.71 18.13 0.15
C HIS A 27 17.73 17.49 -0.84
N MET A 28 17.29 18.23 -1.86
CA MET A 28 16.39 17.68 -2.89
C MET A 28 17.12 16.76 -3.88
N SER A 29 18.42 17.00 -4.17
CA SER A 29 19.20 16.16 -5.08
C SER A 29 19.51 14.76 -4.53
N THR A 30 19.59 14.58 -3.20
CA THR A 30 19.87 13.27 -2.58
C THR A 30 18.62 12.39 -2.44
N ALA A 31 17.42 12.94 -2.50
CA ALA A 31 16.18 12.15 -2.46
C ALA A 31 15.87 11.45 -3.79
N SER A 32 16.36 11.98 -4.92
CA SER A 32 16.08 11.47 -6.27
C SER A 32 16.79 10.14 -6.62
N SER A 33 17.74 9.67 -5.81
CA SER A 33 18.46 8.40 -6.08
C SER A 33 17.95 7.19 -5.31
N ARG A 34 16.98 7.38 -4.40
CA ARG A 34 16.45 6.27 -3.61
C ARG A 34 15.35 5.54 -4.39
N LYS A 35 15.50 4.22 -4.53
CA LYS A 35 14.45 3.37 -5.10
C LYS A 35 13.24 3.39 -4.18
N VAL A 36 12.06 3.68 -4.72
CA VAL A 36 10.78 3.51 -4.02
C VAL A 36 10.55 2.02 -3.83
N LEU A 37 10.30 1.58 -2.60
CA LEU A 37 10.04 0.17 -2.27
C LEU A 37 8.56 -0.15 -2.18
N VAL A 38 7.72 0.85 -1.94
CA VAL A 38 6.26 0.71 -1.84
C VAL A 38 5.63 1.85 -2.61
N ASP A 39 4.83 1.52 -3.61
CA ASP A 39 4.04 2.46 -4.38
C ASP A 39 2.62 1.92 -4.52
N ALA A 40 1.68 2.52 -3.81
CA ALA A 40 0.24 2.25 -3.88
C ALA A 40 -0.53 3.53 -4.28
N SER A 41 0.11 4.44 -5.00
CA SER A 41 -0.45 5.76 -5.34
C SER A 41 -1.72 5.70 -6.20
N LYS A 42 -1.95 4.58 -6.90
CA LYS A 42 -3.16 4.34 -7.70
C LYS A 42 -4.28 3.64 -6.93
N VAL A 43 -4.08 3.34 -5.63
CA VAL A 43 -5.01 2.54 -4.83
C VAL A 43 -5.55 3.34 -3.66
N ALA A 44 -6.85 3.24 -3.44
CA ALA A 44 -7.52 3.74 -2.24
C ALA A 44 -8.23 2.56 -1.54
N VAL A 45 -8.34 2.61 -0.22
CA VAL A 45 -9.04 1.59 0.56
C VAL A 45 -10.34 2.19 1.08
N TYR A 46 -11.46 1.52 0.80
CA TYR A 46 -12.79 1.92 1.23
C TYR A 46 -13.54 0.75 1.86
N PRO A 47 -14.61 0.99 2.63
CA PRO A 47 -15.55 -0.06 3.01
C PRO A 47 -16.07 -0.79 1.75
N ASP A 48 -16.12 -2.11 1.81
CA ASP A 48 -16.67 -2.97 0.75
C ASP A 48 -18.15 -3.32 1.01
N GLU A 49 -18.79 -3.96 0.03
CA GLU A 49 -20.20 -4.39 0.14
C GLU A 49 -20.42 -5.56 1.09
N HIS A 50 -19.34 -6.22 1.54
CA HIS A 50 -19.39 -7.38 2.44
C HIS A 50 -19.22 -7.00 3.91
N GLY A 51 -19.10 -5.69 4.20
CA GLY A 51 -18.93 -5.16 5.56
C GLY A 51 -17.49 -5.17 6.06
N GLY A 52 -16.53 -5.36 5.15
CA GLY A 52 -15.10 -5.26 5.35
C GLY A 52 -14.51 -4.00 4.74
N ALA A 53 -13.31 -4.14 4.18
CA ALA A 53 -12.63 -3.10 3.45
C ALA A 53 -11.98 -3.68 2.19
N GLY A 54 -12.17 -3.03 1.06
CA GLY A 54 -11.63 -3.39 -0.24
C GLY A 54 -10.65 -2.36 -0.80
N ALA A 55 -9.80 -2.80 -1.73
CA ALA A 55 -8.94 -1.93 -2.52
C ALA A 55 -9.68 -1.46 -3.77
N PHE A 56 -9.61 -0.17 -4.08
CA PHE A 56 -10.28 0.45 -5.22
C PHE A 56 -9.30 1.28 -6.03
N ALA A 57 -9.52 1.37 -7.34
CA ALA A 57 -8.72 2.20 -8.22
C ALA A 57 -8.97 3.69 -7.92
N ALA A 58 -7.93 4.41 -7.51
CA ALA A 58 -8.00 5.85 -7.27
C ALA A 58 -7.99 6.67 -8.59
N VAL A 59 -7.53 6.06 -9.68
CA VAL A 59 -7.44 6.64 -11.02
C VAL A 59 -7.79 5.58 -12.06
N GLU A 60 -8.00 5.99 -13.32
CA GLU A 60 -8.09 5.05 -14.44
C GLU A 60 -6.74 4.33 -14.63
N ILE A 61 -6.77 3.01 -14.84
CA ILE A 61 -5.59 2.15 -15.02
C ILE A 61 -5.80 1.31 -16.27
N LYS A 62 -4.83 1.30 -17.18
CA LYS A 62 -4.90 0.50 -18.40
C LYS A 62 -4.39 -0.92 -18.18
N GLU A 63 -4.89 -1.84 -18.99
CA GLU A 63 -4.38 -3.22 -19.04
C GLU A 63 -2.85 -3.23 -19.17
N GLY A 64 -2.18 -4.07 -18.35
CA GLY A 64 -0.73 -4.18 -18.28
C GLY A 64 -0.02 -3.13 -17.43
N GLU A 65 -0.71 -2.08 -16.98
CA GLU A 65 -0.08 -1.09 -16.08
C GLU A 65 0.11 -1.64 -14.67
N VAL A 66 1.19 -1.18 -14.02
CA VAL A 66 1.41 -1.42 -12.60
C VAL A 66 0.37 -0.65 -11.78
N VAL A 67 -0.37 -1.38 -10.97
CA VAL A 67 -1.36 -0.86 -10.01
C VAL A 67 -0.67 -0.51 -8.70
N GLU A 68 0.10 -1.47 -8.16
CA GLU A 68 0.81 -1.35 -6.90
C GLU A 68 2.11 -2.15 -6.94
N SER A 69 3.14 -1.68 -6.25
CA SER A 69 4.34 -2.45 -5.97
C SER A 69 4.71 -2.34 -4.50
N GLY A 70 5.28 -3.41 -3.94
CA GLY A 70 5.58 -3.41 -2.53
C GLY A 70 6.55 -4.48 -2.10
N ILE A 71 6.79 -4.51 -0.79
CA ILE A 71 7.59 -5.51 -0.11
C ILE A 71 6.71 -6.32 0.84
N VAL A 72 7.16 -7.52 1.18
CA VAL A 72 6.49 -8.35 2.16
C VAL A 72 7.35 -8.58 3.39
N ARG A 73 6.69 -8.91 4.49
CA ARG A 73 7.32 -9.42 5.71
C ARG A 73 6.91 -10.86 5.89
N VAL A 74 7.88 -11.76 5.81
CA VAL A 74 7.67 -13.18 6.12
C VAL A 74 7.45 -13.29 7.63
N LEU A 75 6.40 -14.02 8.00
CA LEU A 75 5.95 -14.17 9.38
C LEU A 75 6.40 -15.53 9.93
N THR A 76 6.76 -15.54 11.20
CA THR A 76 7.05 -16.76 11.97
C THR A 76 5.90 -17.05 12.93
N ASN A 77 5.63 -18.34 13.18
CA ASN A 77 4.60 -18.77 14.12
C ASN A 77 3.18 -18.29 13.76
N VAL A 78 2.87 -18.21 12.46
CA VAL A 78 1.54 -17.90 11.94
C VAL A 78 1.04 -19.07 11.14
N ASP A 79 -0.17 -19.53 11.43
CA ASP A 79 -0.90 -20.47 10.59
C ASP A 79 -1.84 -19.70 9.66
N GLY A 80 -1.45 -19.58 8.41
CA GLY A 80 -2.28 -18.93 7.41
C GLY A 80 -3.47 -19.76 6.95
N ASN A 81 -3.60 -21.03 7.36
CA ASN A 81 -4.85 -21.76 7.13
C ASN A 81 -6.01 -21.18 7.91
N GLU A 82 -5.71 -20.61 9.08
CA GLU A 82 -6.69 -20.01 9.98
C GLU A 82 -6.73 -18.46 9.87
N ASN A 83 -5.70 -17.83 9.29
CA ASN A 83 -5.60 -16.38 9.22
C ASN A 83 -5.78 -15.86 7.78
N PRO A 84 -6.91 -15.22 7.42
CA PRO A 84 -7.18 -14.75 6.07
C PRO A 84 -6.31 -13.56 5.62
N TYR A 85 -5.65 -12.87 6.55
CA TYR A 85 -4.90 -11.62 6.27
C TYR A 85 -3.45 -11.86 5.87
N VAL A 86 -3.04 -13.09 5.65
CA VAL A 86 -1.67 -13.42 5.22
C VAL A 86 -1.66 -14.14 3.89
N PHE A 87 -0.56 -13.97 3.15
CA PHE A 87 -0.34 -14.65 1.86
C PHE A 87 0.46 -15.93 2.05
N THR A 88 0.25 -16.91 1.17
CA THR A 88 1.24 -17.96 0.93
C THR A 88 2.49 -17.32 0.33
N TRP A 89 3.67 -17.61 0.88
CA TRP A 89 4.92 -16.99 0.41
C TRP A 89 6.00 -18.03 0.07
N SER A 90 5.62 -19.05 -0.66
CA SER A 90 6.50 -20.02 -1.32
C SER A 90 5.74 -20.68 -2.45
N ASP A 91 6.48 -21.27 -3.41
CA ASP A 91 5.93 -22.16 -4.44
C ASP A 91 5.93 -23.62 -3.98
N ASP A 92 6.53 -23.93 -2.84
CA ASP A 92 6.62 -25.28 -2.30
C ASP A 92 5.26 -25.78 -1.81
N VAL A 93 5.03 -27.08 -1.95
CA VAL A 93 3.88 -27.78 -1.40
C VAL A 93 4.37 -28.83 -0.39
N PRO A 94 3.88 -28.81 0.85
CA PRO A 94 2.87 -27.93 1.41
C PRO A 94 3.40 -26.51 1.68
N ASN A 95 2.56 -25.51 1.41
CA ASN A 95 2.89 -24.12 1.71
C ASN A 95 2.96 -23.91 3.22
N THR A 96 4.14 -23.59 3.72
CA THR A 96 4.40 -23.40 5.17
C THR A 96 4.94 -22.01 5.50
N ARG A 97 5.18 -21.19 4.47
CA ARG A 97 5.65 -19.80 4.64
C ARG A 97 4.51 -18.83 4.40
N TRP A 98 4.33 -17.95 5.34
CA TRP A 98 3.28 -16.94 5.32
C TRP A 98 3.88 -15.54 5.39
N ALA A 99 3.24 -14.59 4.74
CA ALA A 99 3.71 -13.22 4.72
C ALA A 99 2.55 -12.22 4.73
N THR A 100 2.84 -11.01 5.18
CA THR A 100 1.97 -9.84 5.00
C THR A 100 2.62 -8.85 4.05
N GLY A 101 1.84 -8.23 3.18
CA GLY A 101 2.31 -7.23 2.23
C GLY A 101 2.24 -5.82 2.79
N SER A 102 3.03 -4.93 2.18
CA SER A 102 2.95 -3.48 2.39
C SER A 102 1.85 -2.84 1.53
N GLY A 103 1.60 -1.55 1.73
CA GLY A 103 0.63 -0.80 0.94
C GLY A 103 -0.80 -1.28 1.16
N ALA A 104 -1.57 -1.39 0.08
CA ALA A 104 -2.96 -1.84 0.09
C ALA A 104 -3.12 -3.34 -0.22
N SER A 105 -2.02 -4.08 -0.40
CA SER A 105 -2.01 -5.45 -0.95
C SER A 105 -2.83 -6.49 -0.15
N THR A 106 -3.17 -6.22 1.11
CA THR A 106 -4.01 -7.09 1.95
C THR A 106 -5.51 -6.77 1.85
N PHE A 107 -5.89 -5.76 1.08
CA PHE A 107 -7.26 -5.31 0.91
C PHE A 107 -7.88 -5.68 -0.45
N TYR A 108 -7.12 -6.37 -1.31
CA TYR A 108 -7.67 -6.86 -2.57
C TYR A 108 -8.55 -8.08 -2.30
N ASN A 109 -9.84 -7.94 -2.49
CA ASN A 109 -10.79 -9.03 -2.32
C ASN A 109 -10.66 -10.08 -3.43
N THR A 110 -11.22 -11.29 -3.19
CA THR A 110 -11.18 -12.37 -4.19
C THR A 110 -12.39 -12.32 -5.12
N ALA A 111 -12.14 -12.66 -6.37
CA ALA A 111 -13.20 -12.90 -7.36
C ALA A 111 -12.86 -14.10 -8.24
N GLU A 112 -13.86 -14.57 -9.00
CA GLU A 112 -13.63 -15.54 -10.06
C GLU A 112 -12.76 -14.94 -11.17
N GLU A 113 -12.01 -15.78 -11.89
CA GLU A 113 -11.03 -15.36 -12.89
C GLU A 113 -11.61 -14.42 -13.96
N ALA A 114 -12.85 -14.64 -14.37
CA ALA A 114 -13.53 -13.79 -15.36
C ALA A 114 -13.80 -12.37 -14.85
N VAL A 115 -13.94 -12.19 -13.53
CA VAL A 115 -14.25 -10.91 -12.87
C VAL A 115 -12.99 -10.23 -12.38
N ALA A 116 -12.03 -10.97 -11.84
CA ALA A 116 -10.76 -10.44 -11.36
C ALA A 116 -10.09 -9.56 -12.42
N ASN A 117 -9.53 -8.45 -11.97
CA ASN A 117 -8.95 -7.40 -12.84
C ASN A 117 -7.49 -7.10 -12.51
N THR A 118 -6.91 -7.81 -11.56
CA THR A 118 -5.51 -7.64 -11.14
C THR A 118 -4.80 -8.98 -10.97
N HIS A 119 -3.48 -8.97 -11.17
CA HIS A 119 -2.59 -10.11 -10.97
C HIS A 119 -1.37 -9.70 -10.16
N MET A 120 -0.98 -10.53 -9.17
CA MET A 120 0.21 -10.31 -8.36
C MET A 120 1.35 -11.23 -8.81
N GLU A 121 2.45 -10.64 -9.26
CA GLU A 121 3.74 -11.31 -9.42
C GLU A 121 4.53 -11.23 -8.11
N ARG A 122 5.13 -12.36 -7.71
CA ARG A 122 5.84 -12.52 -6.44
C ARG A 122 7.32 -12.76 -6.68
N ASP A 123 8.15 -11.95 -6.04
CA ASP A 123 9.59 -12.16 -5.97
C ASP A 123 9.96 -12.68 -4.58
N PHE A 124 10.06 -14.00 -4.48
CA PHE A 124 10.38 -14.68 -3.22
C PHE A 124 11.82 -14.44 -2.75
N VAL A 125 12.72 -14.09 -3.67
CA VAL A 125 14.15 -13.84 -3.37
C VAL A 125 14.29 -12.48 -2.69
N ASN A 126 13.66 -11.44 -3.25
CA ASN A 126 13.74 -10.08 -2.73
C ASN A 126 12.60 -9.73 -1.76
N ASN A 127 11.69 -10.68 -1.49
CA ASN A 127 10.50 -10.47 -0.68
C ASN A 127 9.70 -9.22 -1.14
N SER A 128 9.43 -9.16 -2.43
CA SER A 128 8.70 -8.07 -3.07
C SER A 128 7.61 -8.58 -4.00
N PHE A 129 6.68 -7.70 -4.37
CA PHE A 129 5.61 -8.01 -5.30
C PHE A 129 5.35 -6.83 -6.23
N VAL A 130 4.74 -7.15 -7.38
CA VAL A 130 4.15 -6.19 -8.31
C VAL A 130 2.75 -6.66 -8.63
N ILE A 131 1.78 -5.75 -8.55
CA ILE A 131 0.38 -5.98 -8.95
C ILE A 131 0.15 -5.23 -10.26
N THR A 132 -0.31 -5.93 -11.28
CA THR A 132 -0.63 -5.39 -12.61
C THR A 132 -2.12 -5.53 -12.91
N ALA A 133 -2.67 -4.60 -13.69
CA ALA A 133 -4.01 -4.68 -14.24
C ALA A 133 -4.07 -5.74 -15.36
N THR A 134 -5.03 -6.65 -15.30
CA THR A 134 -5.26 -7.68 -16.35
C THR A 134 -6.30 -7.26 -17.40
N LYS A 135 -6.93 -6.11 -17.20
CA LYS A 135 -7.87 -5.43 -18.11
C LYS A 135 -7.92 -3.94 -17.77
N ASP A 136 -8.54 -3.13 -18.59
CA ASP A 136 -8.80 -1.71 -18.27
C ASP A 136 -9.68 -1.59 -17.01
N ILE A 137 -9.29 -0.73 -16.09
CA ILE A 137 -9.95 -0.49 -14.79
C ILE A 137 -10.31 0.99 -14.72
N LYS A 138 -11.54 1.31 -14.38
CA LYS A 138 -11.99 2.70 -14.19
C LYS A 138 -11.68 3.19 -12.79
N ALA A 139 -11.52 4.49 -12.62
CA ALA A 139 -11.47 5.09 -11.31
C ALA A 139 -12.76 4.75 -10.52
N GLY A 140 -12.58 4.28 -9.28
CA GLY A 140 -13.66 3.81 -8.41
C GLY A 140 -14.02 2.33 -8.53
N ASP A 141 -13.52 1.61 -9.53
CA ASP A 141 -13.72 0.16 -9.60
C ASP A 141 -12.93 -0.55 -8.51
N GLU A 142 -13.51 -1.62 -7.95
CA GLU A 142 -12.82 -2.48 -6.98
C GLU A 142 -11.71 -3.28 -7.66
N LEU A 143 -10.58 -3.41 -6.97
CA LEU A 143 -9.40 -4.16 -7.40
C LEU A 143 -9.47 -5.58 -6.85
N LEU A 144 -9.65 -6.54 -7.73
CA LEU A 144 -9.98 -7.93 -7.39
C LEU A 144 -8.89 -8.90 -7.86
N HIS A 145 -8.52 -9.83 -6.98
CA HIS A 145 -7.59 -10.91 -7.26
C HIS A 145 -8.27 -12.27 -7.35
N VAL A 146 -7.61 -13.23 -8.01
CA VAL A 146 -7.92 -14.65 -7.84
C VAL A 146 -7.11 -15.21 -6.65
N TYR A 147 -7.77 -15.62 -5.58
CA TYR A 147 -7.09 -16.31 -4.46
C TYR A 147 -6.83 -17.77 -4.81
N LYS A 148 -5.65 -18.09 -5.33
CA LYS A 148 -5.25 -19.47 -5.68
C LYS A 148 -5.34 -20.45 -4.49
N SER A 149 -5.32 -19.94 -3.26
CA SER A 149 -5.41 -20.72 -2.03
C SER A 149 -6.84 -20.89 -1.50
N LYS A 150 -7.85 -20.29 -2.13
CA LYS A 150 -9.25 -20.34 -1.69
C LYS A 150 -9.76 -21.79 -1.52
N GLY A 151 -9.44 -22.67 -2.44
CA GLY A 151 -9.94 -24.05 -2.45
C GLY A 151 -9.39 -24.97 -1.35
N TRP A 152 -8.37 -24.56 -0.58
CA TRP A 152 -7.75 -25.45 0.40
C TRP A 152 -7.47 -24.81 1.78
N ARG A 153 -7.51 -23.47 1.90
CA ARG A 153 -7.35 -22.80 3.20
C ARG A 153 -8.66 -22.77 3.95
N LYS A 154 -8.65 -23.17 5.22
CA LYS A 154 -9.85 -23.25 6.07
C LYS A 154 -10.52 -21.89 6.25
N CYS A 155 -9.74 -20.82 6.42
CA CYS A 155 -10.27 -19.47 6.58
C CYS A 155 -11.07 -18.94 5.37
N PHE A 156 -11.10 -19.68 4.26
CA PHE A 156 -11.85 -19.32 3.04
C PHE A 156 -12.93 -20.31 2.66
N GLN A 157 -13.25 -21.30 3.53
CA GLN A 157 -14.21 -22.35 3.19
C GLN A 157 -15.66 -21.85 3.10
N ASP A 158 -15.93 -20.70 3.71
CA ASP A 158 -17.28 -20.10 3.73
C ASP A 158 -17.42 -18.91 2.75
N LEU A 159 -16.42 -18.70 1.85
CA LEU A 159 -16.42 -17.64 0.83
C LEU A 159 -16.96 -18.10 -0.51
#